data_6bcfe3fa9ccecb8647f940409f98f199
#
_entry.id   6bcfe3fa9ccecb8647f940409f98f199
#
_cell.length_a   1.000
_cell.length_b   1.000
_cell.length_c   1.000
_cell.angle_alpha   90.00
_cell.angle_beta   90.00
_cell.angle_gamma   90.00
#
_symmetry.space_group_name_H-M   'P 1'
#
loop_
_entity.id
_entity.type
_entity.pdbx_description
1 polymer ?
#
loop_
_entity_poly.entity_id
_entity_poly.type
_entity_poly.pdbx_seq_one_letter_code
_entity_poly.pdbx_strand_id
1 'polypeptide(L)'
;MEKKRPMYRRVVAAIIAMVLIGLIVFITNAFTGNPISAHFAKKQLVSYANKKYPNMKLNFSKAEYNFKDSGYSLKASDLNSIDTHFIVTRRSDGLIYDGYENYVLGGFNTLDRLGKEMTKDMEPLLKDLFKNEMSGRLFADCMGDKKNLEKIAPPLDTPYSRAMKLNATIFIDFDLKNPTLEEISYRIQKADELLKKEGFSVGGYIVEALNRDTKKGYMVRVDAEMINTNLPEAMKNALDSKNYDEKISVSSRK
;
A
#
# COMPACT_ATOMS: atom_id res chain seq x y z
N MET A 1 26.32 -63.37 -2.87
CA MET A 1 24.89 -63.66 -3.19
C MET A 1 24.04 -62.47 -2.79
N GLU A 2 23.60 -61.67 -3.74
CA GLU A 2 22.64 -60.58 -3.48
C GLU A 2 21.27 -61.19 -3.15
N LYS A 3 20.79 -60.99 -1.90
CA LYS A 3 19.43 -61.38 -1.51
C LYS A 3 18.43 -60.49 -2.28
N LYS A 4 17.84 -61.02 -3.36
CA LYS A 4 16.74 -60.36 -4.09
C LYS A 4 15.63 -60.03 -3.08
N ARG A 5 15.38 -58.71 -2.87
CA ARG A 5 14.29 -58.25 -2.00
C ARG A 5 12.97 -58.81 -2.52
N PRO A 6 12.12 -59.41 -1.65
CA PRO A 6 10.89 -60.04 -2.08
C PRO A 6 9.96 -59.06 -2.78
N MET A 7 9.28 -59.49 -3.83
CA MET A 7 8.46 -58.65 -4.74
C MET A 7 7.43 -57.80 -4.01
N TYR A 8 6.81 -58.28 -2.93
CA TYR A 8 5.83 -57.56 -2.16
C TYR A 8 6.40 -56.29 -1.51
N ARG A 9 7.68 -56.30 -1.06
CA ARG A 9 8.34 -55.11 -0.50
C ARG A 9 8.52 -53.99 -1.53
N ARG A 10 8.76 -54.34 -2.79
CA ARG A 10 8.84 -53.40 -3.90
C ARG A 10 7.48 -52.77 -4.21
N VAL A 11 6.41 -53.58 -4.19
CA VAL A 11 5.04 -53.13 -4.40
C VAL A 11 4.60 -52.19 -3.26
N VAL A 12 4.85 -52.56 -2.02
CA VAL A 12 4.54 -51.71 -0.86
C VAL A 12 5.30 -50.36 -0.93
N ALA A 13 6.60 -50.40 -1.27
CA ALA A 13 7.38 -49.19 -1.42
C ALA A 13 6.85 -48.28 -2.55
N ALA A 14 6.41 -48.86 -3.67
CA ALA A 14 5.80 -48.11 -4.76
C ALA A 14 4.48 -47.46 -4.36
N ILE A 15 3.62 -48.15 -3.59
CA ILE A 15 2.37 -47.61 -3.06
C ILE A 15 2.65 -46.42 -2.11
N ILE A 16 3.59 -46.59 -1.17
CA ILE A 16 3.98 -45.53 -0.23
C ILE A 16 4.50 -44.31 -1.01
N ALA A 17 5.36 -44.55 -2.02
CA ALA A 17 5.88 -43.45 -2.84
C ALA A 17 4.75 -42.70 -3.58
N MET A 18 3.77 -43.40 -4.15
CA MET A 18 2.61 -42.78 -4.81
C MET A 18 1.76 -41.98 -3.84
N VAL A 19 1.54 -42.49 -2.62
CA VAL A 19 0.79 -41.74 -1.58
C VAL A 19 1.53 -40.48 -1.17
N LEU A 20 2.86 -40.54 -0.97
CA LEU A 20 3.66 -39.37 -0.63
C LEU A 20 3.68 -38.33 -1.75
N ILE A 21 3.82 -38.75 -3.01
CA ILE A 21 3.75 -37.87 -4.18
C ILE A 21 2.36 -37.23 -4.25
N GLY A 22 1.28 -37.99 -4.08
CA GLY A 22 -0.08 -37.51 -4.05
C GLY A 22 -0.31 -36.44 -2.95
N LEU A 23 0.25 -36.67 -1.75
CA LEU A 23 0.20 -35.75 -0.64
C LEU A 23 0.95 -34.45 -0.94
N ILE A 24 2.15 -34.56 -1.52
CA ILE A 24 2.92 -33.36 -1.92
C ILE A 24 2.16 -32.55 -2.97
N VAL A 25 1.62 -33.21 -4.00
CA VAL A 25 0.82 -32.53 -5.04
C VAL A 25 -0.41 -31.88 -4.44
N PHE A 26 -1.10 -32.56 -3.53
CA PHE A 26 -2.27 -32.02 -2.83
C PHE A 26 -1.92 -30.76 -2.02
N ILE A 27 -0.86 -30.83 -1.20
CA ILE A 27 -0.38 -29.70 -0.39
C ILE A 27 0.04 -28.54 -1.30
N THR A 28 0.85 -28.82 -2.33
CA THR A 28 1.28 -27.78 -3.28
C THR A 28 0.07 -27.09 -3.92
N ASN A 29 -0.90 -27.87 -4.40
CA ASN A 29 -2.12 -27.34 -5.01
C ASN A 29 -2.94 -26.47 -4.04
N ALA A 30 -2.98 -26.82 -2.74
CA ALA A 30 -3.68 -26.05 -1.72
C ALA A 30 -3.06 -24.65 -1.49
N PHE A 31 -1.74 -24.50 -1.72
CA PHE A 31 -1.04 -23.21 -1.55
C PHE A 31 -0.89 -22.42 -2.85
N THR A 32 -0.73 -23.07 -3.97
CA THR A 32 -0.44 -22.40 -5.26
C THR A 32 -1.64 -22.36 -6.22
N GLY A 33 -2.71 -23.09 -5.91
CA GLY A 33 -3.79 -23.37 -6.86
C GLY A 33 -3.31 -24.26 -8.03
N ASN A 34 -4.15 -24.45 -9.04
CA ASN A 34 -3.75 -25.17 -10.24
C ASN A 34 -4.16 -24.42 -11.53
N PRO A 35 -3.43 -24.61 -12.62
CA PRO A 35 -3.67 -23.90 -13.88
C PRO A 35 -5.06 -24.15 -14.48
N ILE A 36 -5.61 -25.33 -14.30
CA ILE A 36 -6.95 -25.70 -14.83
C ILE A 36 -8.01 -24.89 -14.11
N SER A 37 -7.99 -24.90 -12.77
CA SER A 37 -8.92 -24.10 -11.95
C SER A 37 -8.75 -22.60 -12.21
N ALA A 38 -7.53 -22.11 -12.38
CA ALA A 38 -7.26 -20.71 -12.73
C ALA A 38 -7.90 -20.32 -14.07
N HIS A 39 -7.83 -21.20 -15.08
CA HIS A 39 -8.44 -20.97 -16.38
C HIS A 39 -9.97 -20.86 -16.28
N PHE A 40 -10.62 -21.79 -15.58
CA PHE A 40 -12.08 -21.76 -15.37
C PHE A 40 -12.51 -20.55 -14.53
N ALA A 41 -11.77 -20.26 -13.46
CA ALA A 41 -12.03 -19.07 -12.64
C ALA A 41 -11.92 -17.80 -13.48
N LYS A 42 -10.87 -17.66 -14.30
CA LYS A 42 -10.72 -16.50 -15.20
C LYS A 42 -11.95 -16.33 -16.11
N LYS A 43 -12.43 -17.39 -16.75
CA LYS A 43 -13.62 -17.29 -17.61
C LYS A 43 -14.85 -16.77 -16.85
N GLN A 44 -15.08 -17.25 -15.65
CA GLN A 44 -16.19 -16.82 -14.81
C GLN A 44 -16.06 -15.37 -14.36
N LEU A 45 -14.87 -14.95 -13.91
CA LEU A 45 -14.57 -13.59 -13.48
C LEU A 45 -14.73 -12.58 -14.64
N VAL A 46 -14.20 -12.91 -15.81
CA VAL A 46 -14.36 -12.09 -17.04
C VAL A 46 -15.83 -11.98 -17.44
N SER A 47 -16.57 -13.09 -17.45
CA SER A 47 -17.99 -13.10 -17.76
C SER A 47 -18.79 -12.23 -16.79
N TYR A 48 -18.52 -12.36 -15.49
CA TYR A 48 -19.15 -11.53 -14.45
C TYR A 48 -18.88 -10.04 -14.68
N ALA A 49 -17.62 -9.65 -14.86
CA ALA A 49 -17.25 -8.24 -15.02
C ALA A 49 -17.86 -7.63 -16.29
N ASN A 50 -17.80 -8.33 -17.42
CA ASN A 50 -18.40 -7.85 -18.69
C ASN A 50 -19.92 -7.73 -18.60
N LYS A 51 -20.58 -8.64 -17.86
CA LYS A 51 -22.03 -8.58 -17.66
C LYS A 51 -22.43 -7.43 -16.72
N LYS A 52 -21.64 -7.18 -15.68
CA LYS A 52 -21.92 -6.13 -14.68
C LYS A 52 -21.57 -4.74 -15.21
N TYR A 53 -20.55 -4.64 -16.07
CA TYR A 53 -20.02 -3.38 -16.61
C TYR A 53 -20.02 -3.37 -18.16
N PRO A 54 -21.16 -3.47 -18.81
CA PRO A 54 -21.25 -3.66 -20.28
C PRO A 54 -20.73 -2.47 -21.09
N ASN A 55 -20.68 -1.28 -20.49
CA ASN A 55 -20.23 -0.05 -21.16
C ASN A 55 -18.73 0.21 -21.02
N MET A 56 -17.99 -0.65 -20.31
CA MET A 56 -16.54 -0.53 -20.11
C MET A 56 -15.79 -1.44 -21.09
N LYS A 57 -14.66 -0.95 -21.60
CA LYS A 57 -13.73 -1.76 -22.40
C LYS A 57 -12.67 -2.37 -21.49
N LEU A 58 -13.06 -3.44 -20.78
CA LEU A 58 -12.23 -4.04 -19.77
C LEU A 58 -11.12 -4.93 -20.36
N ASN A 59 -9.90 -4.70 -19.90
CA ASN A 59 -8.77 -5.62 -20.04
C ASN A 59 -8.57 -6.37 -18.70
N PHE A 60 -8.12 -7.64 -18.79
CA PHE A 60 -8.04 -8.52 -17.64
C PHE A 60 -6.64 -9.12 -17.48
N SER A 61 -6.13 -9.10 -16.27
CA SER A 61 -4.89 -9.79 -15.90
C SER A 61 -5.04 -11.33 -15.96
N LYS A 62 -3.98 -12.04 -15.65
CA LYS A 62 -4.06 -13.46 -15.30
C LYS A 62 -4.86 -13.62 -14.00
N ALA A 63 -5.56 -14.75 -13.86
CA ALA A 63 -6.18 -15.11 -12.59
C ALA A 63 -5.10 -15.66 -11.65
N GLU A 64 -5.03 -15.08 -10.46
CA GLU A 64 -4.06 -15.44 -9.41
C GLU A 64 -4.80 -16.12 -8.25
N TYR A 65 -4.20 -17.17 -7.72
CA TYR A 65 -4.75 -17.89 -6.58
C TYR A 65 -4.31 -17.24 -5.28
N ASN A 66 -5.27 -17.02 -4.39
CA ASN A 66 -5.01 -16.59 -3.01
C ASN A 66 -5.38 -17.72 -2.05
N PHE A 67 -4.39 -18.33 -1.42
CA PHE A 67 -4.60 -19.45 -0.50
C PHE A 67 -5.37 -19.05 0.78
N LYS A 68 -5.30 -17.78 1.19
CA LYS A 68 -6.01 -17.28 2.39
C LYS A 68 -7.52 -17.29 2.20
N ASP A 69 -7.97 -16.97 0.98
CA ASP A 69 -9.38 -16.94 0.61
C ASP A 69 -9.80 -18.21 -0.14
N SER A 70 -8.83 -19.12 -0.40
CA SER A 70 -8.98 -20.32 -1.24
C SER A 70 -9.68 -20.00 -2.56
N GLY A 71 -9.37 -18.83 -3.15
CA GLY A 71 -10.06 -18.25 -4.27
C GLY A 71 -9.13 -17.77 -5.37
N TYR A 72 -9.71 -17.30 -6.46
CA TYR A 72 -9.00 -16.71 -7.59
C TYR A 72 -9.43 -15.27 -7.78
N SER A 73 -8.46 -14.41 -8.05
CA SER A 73 -8.69 -13.00 -8.32
C SER A 73 -8.01 -12.57 -9.61
N LEU A 74 -8.58 -11.57 -10.28
CA LEU A 74 -7.92 -10.90 -11.39
C LEU A 74 -8.16 -9.39 -11.31
N LYS A 75 -7.26 -8.62 -11.92
CA LYS A 75 -7.43 -7.18 -12.10
C LYS A 75 -8.19 -6.93 -13.40
N ALA A 76 -9.30 -6.19 -13.33
CA ALA A 76 -9.99 -5.58 -14.43
C ALA A 76 -9.56 -4.11 -14.55
N SER A 77 -9.31 -3.64 -15.78
CA SER A 77 -8.89 -2.24 -16.02
C SER A 77 -9.60 -1.75 -17.28
N ASP A 78 -10.21 -0.58 -17.23
CA ASP A 78 -10.82 0.03 -18.42
C ASP A 78 -9.71 0.64 -19.29
N LEU A 79 -9.77 0.38 -20.59
CA LEU A 79 -8.81 0.92 -21.55
C LEU A 79 -8.96 2.44 -21.77
N ASN A 80 -10.09 3.02 -21.39
CA ASN A 80 -10.40 4.43 -21.57
C ASN A 80 -10.18 5.28 -20.31
N SER A 81 -9.79 4.66 -19.18
CA SER A 81 -9.62 5.35 -17.89
C SER A 81 -8.46 4.75 -17.11
N ILE A 82 -7.51 5.61 -16.69
CA ILE A 82 -6.38 5.17 -15.87
C ILE A 82 -6.77 4.88 -14.42
N ASP A 83 -7.82 5.54 -13.93
CA ASP A 83 -8.32 5.38 -12.57
C ASP A 83 -9.36 4.25 -12.45
N THR A 84 -9.91 3.78 -13.57
CA THR A 84 -10.90 2.71 -13.57
C THR A 84 -10.22 1.34 -13.62
N HIS A 85 -9.80 0.86 -12.47
CA HIS A 85 -9.31 -0.51 -12.31
C HIS A 85 -9.68 -1.07 -10.94
N PHE A 86 -9.98 -2.37 -10.89
CA PHE A 86 -10.45 -3.03 -9.67
C PHE A 86 -10.15 -4.52 -9.70
N ILE A 87 -10.17 -5.15 -8.53
CA ILE A 87 -10.02 -6.59 -8.41
C ILE A 87 -11.40 -7.25 -8.44
N VAL A 88 -11.51 -8.32 -9.21
CA VAL A 88 -12.67 -9.22 -9.21
C VAL A 88 -12.22 -10.54 -8.62
N THR A 89 -12.91 -11.01 -7.60
CA THR A 89 -12.55 -12.20 -6.82
C THR A 89 -13.67 -13.23 -6.83
N ARG A 90 -13.31 -14.50 -7.05
CA ARG A 90 -14.18 -15.65 -6.87
C ARG A 90 -13.63 -16.48 -5.71
N ARG A 91 -14.42 -16.63 -4.66
CA ARG A 91 -14.10 -17.45 -3.49
C ARG A 91 -14.32 -18.95 -3.79
N SER A 92 -13.81 -19.80 -2.90
CA SER A 92 -14.00 -21.27 -2.99
C SER A 92 -15.48 -21.70 -2.97
N ASP A 93 -16.32 -20.97 -2.27
CA ASP A 93 -17.78 -21.19 -2.21
C ASP A 93 -18.52 -20.77 -3.50
N GLY A 94 -17.80 -20.23 -4.49
CA GLY A 94 -18.35 -19.79 -5.76
C GLY A 94 -18.85 -18.36 -5.79
N LEU A 95 -18.89 -17.65 -4.65
CA LEU A 95 -19.29 -16.25 -4.59
C LEU A 95 -18.30 -15.38 -5.37
N ILE A 96 -18.81 -14.49 -6.21
CA ILE A 96 -18.02 -13.51 -6.96
C ILE A 96 -18.39 -12.11 -6.47
N TYR A 97 -17.36 -11.32 -6.16
CA TYR A 97 -17.46 -9.92 -5.78
C TYR A 97 -16.33 -9.12 -6.42
N ASP A 98 -16.49 -7.80 -6.45
CA ASP A 98 -15.46 -6.90 -6.97
C ASP A 98 -15.29 -5.66 -6.10
N GLY A 99 -14.20 -4.97 -6.33
CA GLY A 99 -13.83 -3.76 -5.60
C GLY A 99 -14.20 -2.45 -6.30
N TYR A 100 -15.03 -2.46 -7.34
CA TYR A 100 -15.34 -1.27 -8.15
C TYR A 100 -15.85 -0.09 -7.32
N GLU A 101 -16.81 -0.35 -6.42
CA GLU A 101 -17.39 0.70 -5.56
C GLU A 101 -16.31 1.37 -4.69
N ASN A 102 -15.45 0.60 -4.06
CA ASN A 102 -14.44 1.13 -3.15
C ASN A 102 -13.27 1.80 -3.89
N TYR A 103 -12.76 1.14 -4.93
CA TYR A 103 -11.54 1.58 -5.61
C TYR A 103 -11.81 2.68 -6.65
N VAL A 104 -12.93 2.58 -7.37
CA VAL A 104 -13.25 3.51 -8.45
C VAL A 104 -14.21 4.59 -7.96
N LEU A 105 -15.45 4.22 -7.59
CA LEU A 105 -16.45 5.20 -7.14
C LEU A 105 -16.08 5.85 -5.81
N GLY A 106 -15.43 5.11 -4.90
CA GLY A 106 -14.89 5.63 -3.65
C GLY A 106 -13.67 6.54 -3.81
N GLY A 107 -13.14 6.74 -5.03
CA GLY A 107 -12.05 7.66 -5.32
C GLY A 107 -10.66 7.19 -4.89
N PHE A 108 -10.53 5.95 -4.38
CA PHE A 108 -9.25 5.42 -3.90
C PHE A 108 -8.17 5.45 -4.99
N ASN A 109 -8.47 4.95 -6.20
CA ASN A 109 -7.49 4.89 -7.28
C ASN A 109 -7.04 6.27 -7.74
N THR A 110 -7.96 7.23 -7.82
CA THR A 110 -7.66 8.61 -8.21
C THR A 110 -6.72 9.25 -7.20
N LEU A 111 -7.01 9.15 -5.91
CA LEU A 111 -6.18 9.73 -4.87
C LEU A 111 -4.82 9.03 -4.74
N ASP A 112 -4.77 7.70 -4.88
CA ASP A 112 -3.51 6.92 -4.88
C ASP A 112 -2.60 7.35 -6.06
N ARG A 113 -3.17 7.51 -7.26
CA ARG A 113 -2.42 8.00 -8.43
C ARG A 113 -1.91 9.43 -8.21
N LEU A 114 -2.79 10.34 -7.80
CA LEU A 114 -2.41 11.74 -7.56
C LEU A 114 -1.36 11.87 -6.46
N GLY A 115 -1.44 11.06 -5.40
CA GLY A 115 -0.41 11.00 -4.36
C GLY A 115 0.95 10.52 -4.90
N LYS A 116 0.95 9.54 -5.79
CA LYS A 116 2.17 9.06 -6.46
C LYS A 116 2.77 10.12 -7.39
N GLU A 117 1.94 10.85 -8.13
CA GLU A 117 2.38 11.93 -9.01
C GLU A 117 2.93 13.12 -8.20
N MET A 118 2.25 13.50 -7.11
CA MET A 118 2.73 14.50 -6.14
C MET A 118 4.07 14.08 -5.52
N THR A 119 4.21 12.81 -5.12
CA THR A 119 5.46 12.26 -4.61
C THR A 119 6.59 12.45 -5.61
N LYS A 120 6.38 12.06 -6.86
CA LYS A 120 7.38 12.18 -7.93
C LYS A 120 7.79 13.64 -8.19
N ASP A 121 6.85 14.57 -8.04
CA ASP A 121 7.09 16.00 -8.25
C ASP A 121 7.86 16.66 -7.08
N MET A 122 7.54 16.29 -5.82
CA MET A 122 8.19 16.86 -4.64
C MET A 122 9.52 16.19 -4.27
N GLU A 123 9.73 14.94 -4.67
CA GLU A 123 10.89 14.13 -4.28
C GLU A 123 12.24 14.83 -4.60
N PRO A 124 12.50 15.37 -5.81
CA PRO A 124 13.77 16.04 -6.11
C PRO A 124 13.99 17.27 -5.24
N LEU A 125 12.93 18.02 -4.90
CA LEU A 125 13.01 19.23 -4.08
C LEU A 125 13.43 18.90 -2.64
N LEU A 126 12.81 17.87 -2.05
CA LEU A 126 13.13 17.44 -0.69
C LEU A 126 14.49 16.73 -0.61
N LYS A 127 14.87 15.98 -1.65
CA LYS A 127 16.23 15.38 -1.72
C LYS A 127 17.32 16.42 -1.83
N ASP A 128 17.10 17.51 -2.56
CA ASP A 128 18.06 18.62 -2.63
C ASP A 128 18.17 19.36 -1.29
N LEU A 129 17.02 19.59 -0.62
CA LEU A 129 16.96 20.25 0.69
C LEU A 129 17.71 19.46 1.77
N PHE A 130 17.47 18.14 1.87
CA PHE A 130 17.95 17.30 2.97
C PHE A 130 19.12 16.39 2.59
N LYS A 131 19.48 16.33 1.32
CA LYS A 131 20.64 15.56 0.79
C LYS A 131 20.68 14.11 1.33
N ASN A 132 21.76 13.79 2.07
CA ASN A 132 22.01 12.42 2.58
C ASN A 132 21.29 12.09 3.89
N GLU A 133 20.49 12.99 4.44
CA GLU A 133 19.78 12.77 5.70
C GLU A 133 18.48 11.98 5.52
N MET A 134 17.92 11.98 4.31
CA MET A 134 16.71 11.22 4.00
C MET A 134 17.02 9.73 3.84
N SER A 135 16.22 8.90 4.48
CA SER A 135 16.38 7.43 4.43
C SER A 135 15.01 6.74 4.48
N GLY A 136 14.77 5.78 3.59
CA GLY A 136 13.53 5.01 3.62
C GLY A 136 12.37 5.68 2.91
N ARG A 137 11.27 5.96 3.63
CA ARG A 137 10.03 6.44 3.01
C ARG A 137 10.10 7.91 2.63
N LEU A 138 9.61 8.20 1.43
CA LEU A 138 9.19 9.53 0.99
C LEU A 138 7.98 9.35 0.09
N PHE A 139 6.82 9.75 0.55
CA PHE A 139 5.62 9.75 -0.30
C PHE A 139 4.54 10.69 0.25
N ALA A 140 3.64 11.11 -0.64
CA ALA A 140 2.44 11.86 -0.32
C ALA A 140 1.24 10.91 -0.28
N ASP A 141 0.51 10.92 0.83
CA ASP A 141 -0.78 10.23 0.99
C ASP A 141 -1.90 11.28 0.89
N CYS A 142 -2.68 11.19 -0.18
CA CYS A 142 -3.83 12.06 -0.42
C CYS A 142 -5.14 11.46 0.10
N MET A 143 -5.10 10.29 0.74
CA MET A 143 -6.31 9.59 1.17
C MET A 143 -6.86 10.08 2.52
N GLY A 144 -6.01 10.62 3.39
CA GLY A 144 -6.42 11.17 4.69
C GLY A 144 -7.29 10.20 5.50
N ASP A 145 -8.45 10.66 5.95
CA ASP A 145 -9.46 9.79 6.58
C ASP A 145 -10.20 8.96 5.51
N LYS A 146 -9.96 7.66 5.50
CA LYS A 146 -10.49 6.71 4.51
C LYS A 146 -12.03 6.65 4.44
N LYS A 147 -12.74 7.17 5.44
CA LYS A 147 -14.21 7.12 5.50
C LYS A 147 -14.93 8.09 4.56
N ASN A 148 -14.25 9.04 3.98
CA ASN A 148 -14.84 10.11 3.18
C ASN A 148 -14.10 10.36 1.86
N LEU A 149 -13.40 9.36 1.31
CA LEU A 149 -12.60 9.54 0.08
C LEU A 149 -13.43 10.05 -1.09
N GLU A 150 -14.67 9.57 -1.26
CA GLU A 150 -15.59 9.98 -2.31
C GLU A 150 -15.94 11.47 -2.28
N LYS A 151 -15.79 12.12 -1.13
CA LYS A 151 -16.07 13.57 -0.97
C LYS A 151 -14.87 14.44 -1.32
N ILE A 152 -13.66 13.89 -1.24
CA ILE A 152 -12.42 14.63 -1.45
C ILE A 152 -11.73 14.28 -2.77
N ALA A 153 -12.04 13.13 -3.34
CA ALA A 153 -11.45 12.69 -4.59
C ALA A 153 -11.93 13.58 -5.76
N PRO A 154 -11.01 14.09 -6.58
CA PRO A 154 -11.37 14.69 -7.85
C PRO A 154 -12.04 13.67 -8.79
N PRO A 155 -12.70 14.13 -9.85
CA PRO A 155 -13.23 13.23 -10.88
C PRO A 155 -12.16 12.26 -11.40
N LEU A 156 -12.61 11.09 -11.89
CA LEU A 156 -11.72 10.09 -12.49
C LEU A 156 -10.87 10.74 -13.59
N ASP A 157 -9.64 10.27 -13.73
CA ASP A 157 -8.68 10.68 -14.76
C ASP A 157 -8.29 12.16 -14.73
N THR A 158 -8.65 12.90 -13.67
CA THR A 158 -8.22 14.29 -13.51
C THR A 158 -6.68 14.35 -13.57
N PRO A 159 -6.09 15.13 -14.49
CA PRO A 159 -4.65 15.31 -14.56
C PRO A 159 -4.10 15.93 -13.28
N TYR A 160 -2.95 15.45 -12.82
CA TYR A 160 -2.26 16.04 -11.68
C TYR A 160 -1.82 17.46 -11.98
N SER A 161 -1.96 18.31 -10.99
CA SER A 161 -1.37 19.65 -10.98
C SER A 161 -0.94 19.98 -9.56
N ARG A 162 0.21 20.62 -9.41
CA ARG A 162 0.76 21.06 -8.13
C ARG A 162 -0.20 22.00 -7.37
N ALA A 163 -1.01 22.76 -8.11
CA ALA A 163 -2.01 23.66 -7.53
C ALA A 163 -3.28 22.97 -6.99
N MET A 164 -3.39 21.63 -7.14
CA MET A 164 -4.54 20.89 -6.61
C MET A 164 -4.54 20.91 -5.09
N LYS A 165 -5.70 21.15 -4.49
CA LYS A 165 -5.89 21.15 -3.02
C LYS A 165 -6.07 19.69 -2.52
N LEU A 166 -5.02 18.89 -2.64
CA LEU A 166 -5.03 17.48 -2.23
C LEU A 166 -4.94 17.28 -0.71
N ASN A 167 -4.50 18.31 0.02
CA ASN A 167 -4.34 18.26 1.48
C ASN A 167 -3.57 17.01 1.95
N ALA A 168 -2.47 16.69 1.26
CA ALA A 168 -1.73 15.45 1.41
C ALA A 168 -0.96 15.38 2.73
N THR A 169 -0.92 14.20 3.35
CA THR A 169 0.02 13.89 4.42
C THR A 169 1.34 13.42 3.82
N ILE A 170 2.44 14.09 4.16
CA ILE A 170 3.77 13.78 3.66
C ILE A 170 4.49 12.86 4.64
N PHE A 171 4.90 11.69 4.16
CA PHE A 171 5.71 10.74 4.91
C PHE A 171 7.18 10.92 4.57
N ILE A 172 8.02 11.14 5.58
CA ILE A 172 9.47 11.32 5.42
C ILE A 172 10.20 10.55 6.50
N ASP A 173 11.18 9.75 6.10
CA ASP A 173 12.11 9.08 7.03
C ASP A 173 13.49 9.75 6.97
N PHE A 174 14.07 10.04 8.14
CA PHE A 174 15.42 10.59 8.29
C PHE A 174 16.34 9.63 9.04
N ASP A 175 17.62 9.64 8.64
CA ASP A 175 18.71 9.00 9.36
C ASP A 175 19.55 10.10 10.05
N LEU A 176 19.38 10.25 11.35
CA LEU A 176 20.01 11.29 12.14
C LEU A 176 20.91 10.66 13.21
N LYS A 177 22.15 11.18 13.39
CA LYS A 177 23.07 10.68 14.42
C LYS A 177 22.49 10.80 15.82
N ASN A 178 21.87 11.93 16.13
CA ASN A 178 21.25 12.22 17.43
C ASN A 178 19.88 12.86 17.19
N PRO A 179 18.84 12.08 16.88
CA PRO A 179 17.52 12.65 16.62
C PRO A 179 16.95 13.30 17.88
N THR A 180 16.76 14.62 17.84
CA THR A 180 16.05 15.41 18.86
C THR A 180 14.76 15.97 18.31
N LEU A 181 13.82 16.33 19.18
CA LEU A 181 12.55 16.93 18.74
C LEU A 181 12.77 18.29 18.08
N GLU A 182 13.76 19.05 18.51
CA GLU A 182 14.15 20.33 17.93
C GLU A 182 14.65 20.14 16.48
N GLU A 183 15.53 19.18 16.25
CA GLU A 183 16.04 18.88 14.91
C GLU A 183 14.96 18.37 13.98
N ILE A 184 14.04 17.54 14.47
CA ILE A 184 12.90 17.03 13.69
C ILE A 184 11.95 18.17 13.35
N SER A 185 11.61 19.01 14.33
CA SER A 185 10.78 20.19 14.13
C SER A 185 11.35 21.13 13.06
N TYR A 186 12.64 21.42 13.12
CA TYR A 186 13.33 22.24 12.12
C TYR A 186 13.17 21.66 10.71
N ARG A 187 13.33 20.34 10.53
CA ARG A 187 13.18 19.69 9.23
C ARG A 187 11.74 19.73 8.72
N ILE A 188 10.77 19.52 9.61
CA ILE A 188 9.35 19.66 9.26
C ILE A 188 9.04 21.08 8.79
N GLN A 189 9.49 22.09 9.53
CA GLN A 189 9.28 23.50 9.17
C GLN A 189 9.93 23.84 7.81
N LYS A 190 11.15 23.36 7.56
CA LYS A 190 11.85 23.59 6.28
C LYS A 190 11.18 22.87 5.11
N ALA A 191 10.69 21.64 5.30
CA ALA A 191 9.93 20.92 4.29
C ALA A 191 8.61 21.67 3.97
N ASP A 192 7.89 22.10 5.01
CA ASP A 192 6.63 22.80 4.88
C ASP A 192 6.79 24.17 4.16
N GLU A 193 7.80 24.94 4.55
CA GLU A 193 8.15 26.22 3.91
C GLU A 193 8.45 26.02 2.41
N LEU A 194 9.28 25.02 2.08
CA LEU A 194 9.64 24.72 0.70
C LEU A 194 8.42 24.27 -0.11
N LEU A 195 7.68 23.28 0.38
CA LEU A 195 6.55 22.72 -0.37
C LEU A 195 5.42 23.76 -0.55
N LYS A 196 5.13 24.58 0.45
CA LYS A 196 4.17 25.69 0.32
C LYS A 196 4.63 26.74 -0.69
N LYS A 197 5.91 27.13 -0.66
CA LYS A 197 6.51 28.05 -1.63
C LYS A 197 6.39 27.54 -3.06
N GLU A 198 6.58 26.23 -3.23
CA GLU A 198 6.47 25.56 -4.52
C GLU A 198 5.03 25.25 -4.95
N GLY A 199 4.04 25.65 -4.15
CA GLY A 199 2.61 25.58 -4.46
C GLY A 199 1.94 24.25 -4.15
N PHE A 200 2.57 23.37 -3.34
CA PHE A 200 1.94 22.13 -2.89
C PHE A 200 0.92 22.35 -1.78
N SER A 201 -0.19 21.61 -1.82
CA SER A 201 -1.20 21.58 -0.75
C SER A 201 -0.88 20.44 0.23
N VAL A 202 -0.30 20.80 1.37
CA VAL A 202 0.11 19.86 2.42
C VAL A 202 -0.85 19.96 3.60
N GLY A 203 -1.40 18.82 4.03
CA GLY A 203 -2.27 18.69 5.19
C GLY A 203 -1.54 18.35 6.49
N GLY A 204 -0.36 17.72 6.38
CA GLY A 204 0.44 17.36 7.54
C GLY A 204 1.66 16.52 7.18
N TYR A 205 2.37 16.10 8.21
CA TYR A 205 3.59 15.30 8.09
C TYR A 205 3.55 14.11 9.04
N ILE A 206 4.07 12.99 8.57
CA ILE A 206 4.44 11.85 9.40
C ILE A 206 5.94 11.62 9.18
N VAL A 207 6.72 11.89 10.20
CA VAL A 207 8.19 11.82 10.15
C VAL A 207 8.68 10.74 11.09
N GLU A 208 9.48 9.82 10.58
CA GLU A 208 10.28 8.92 11.40
C GLU A 208 11.75 9.34 11.31
N ALA A 209 12.32 9.75 12.43
CA ALA A 209 13.72 10.15 12.51
C ALA A 209 14.45 9.22 13.48
N LEU A 210 15.32 8.38 12.95
CA LEU A 210 16.04 7.37 13.71
C LEU A 210 17.55 7.50 13.49
N ASN A 211 18.31 7.15 14.51
CA ASN A 211 19.70 6.79 14.32
C ASN A 211 19.77 5.37 13.75
N ARG A 212 20.41 5.21 12.59
CA ARG A 212 20.44 3.95 11.85
C ARG A 212 21.13 2.82 12.63
N ASP A 213 22.15 3.16 13.43
CA ASP A 213 22.94 2.17 14.17
C ASP A 213 22.23 1.74 15.46
N THR A 214 21.71 2.69 16.24
CA THR A 214 21.06 2.42 17.53
C THR A 214 19.58 2.13 17.43
N LYS A 215 18.94 2.44 16.30
CA LYS A 215 17.49 2.39 16.07
C LYS A 215 16.66 3.28 17.00
N LYS A 216 17.31 4.16 17.74
CA LYS A 216 16.66 5.10 18.65
C LYS A 216 16.26 6.38 17.92
N GLY A 217 15.14 6.96 18.32
CA GLY A 217 14.64 8.21 17.77
C GLY A 217 13.16 8.43 18.03
N TYR A 218 12.50 9.08 17.09
CA TYR A 218 11.10 9.49 17.26
C TYR A 218 10.30 9.26 15.97
N MET A 219 9.02 8.97 16.18
CA MET A 219 7.99 9.08 15.15
C MET A 219 7.06 10.23 15.53
N VAL A 220 6.90 11.18 14.64
CA VAL A 220 6.11 12.41 14.82
C VAL A 220 5.03 12.45 13.76
N ARG A 221 3.79 12.69 14.17
CA ARG A 221 2.69 13.13 13.31
C ARG A 221 2.34 14.56 13.68
N VAL A 222 2.19 15.42 12.70
CA VAL A 222 1.78 16.81 12.90
C VAL A 222 0.95 17.30 11.72
N ASP A 223 -0.19 17.92 11.98
CA ASP A 223 -1.01 18.58 10.99
C ASP A 223 -0.39 19.93 10.60
N ALA A 224 -0.54 20.33 9.34
CA ALA A 224 0.11 21.53 8.79
C ALA A 224 -0.25 22.82 9.53
N GLU A 225 -1.43 22.90 10.16
CA GLU A 225 -1.87 24.05 10.95
C GLU A 225 -1.11 24.22 12.28
N MET A 226 -0.50 23.11 12.77
CA MET A 226 0.31 23.11 14.00
C MET A 226 1.76 23.51 13.76
N ILE A 227 2.17 23.68 12.50
CA ILE A 227 3.56 23.98 12.13
C ILE A 227 3.80 25.50 12.29
N ASN A 228 4.39 25.85 13.41
CA ASN A 228 4.76 27.22 13.76
C ASN A 228 6.06 27.23 14.59
N THR A 229 6.46 28.38 15.12
CA THR A 229 7.67 28.57 15.92
C THR A 229 7.67 27.79 17.23
N ASN A 230 6.50 27.45 17.77
CA ASN A 230 6.37 26.68 19.02
C ASN A 230 6.28 25.16 18.79
N LEU A 231 6.46 24.68 17.56
CA LEU A 231 6.36 23.26 17.22
C LEU A 231 7.26 22.34 18.10
N PRO A 232 8.54 22.69 18.44
CA PRO A 232 9.35 21.84 19.30
C PRO A 232 8.74 21.62 20.67
N GLU A 233 8.19 22.68 21.29
CA GLU A 233 7.53 22.60 22.59
C GLU A 233 6.22 21.80 22.54
N ALA A 234 5.43 22.01 21.49
CA ALA A 234 4.21 21.23 21.25
C ALA A 234 4.51 19.73 21.10
N MET A 235 5.59 19.36 20.38
CA MET A 235 6.04 17.99 20.23
C MET A 235 6.50 17.39 21.58
N LYS A 236 7.21 18.15 22.41
CA LYS A 236 7.63 17.74 23.74
C LYS A 236 6.42 17.48 24.64
N ASN A 237 5.46 18.40 24.66
CA ASN A 237 4.24 18.24 25.43
C ASN A 237 3.42 17.01 24.97
N ALA A 238 3.35 16.76 23.66
CA ALA A 238 2.70 15.58 23.13
C ALA A 238 3.40 14.26 23.52
N LEU A 239 4.73 14.25 23.61
CA LEU A 239 5.50 13.12 24.09
C LEU A 239 5.29 12.84 25.60
N ASP A 240 5.29 13.90 26.39
CA ASP A 240 5.20 13.82 27.86
C ASP A 240 3.76 13.47 28.31
N SER A 241 2.75 14.01 27.67
CA SER A 241 1.33 13.78 28.01
C SER A 241 0.84 12.38 27.72
N LYS A 242 1.51 11.62 26.82
CA LYS A 242 1.04 10.34 26.26
C LYS A 242 -0.38 10.41 25.67
N ASN A 243 -0.93 11.59 25.52
CA ASN A 243 -2.20 11.81 24.86
C ASN A 243 -1.96 11.87 23.36
N TYR A 244 -2.62 10.99 22.62
CA TYR A 244 -2.69 11.08 21.16
C TYR A 244 -3.69 12.20 20.84
N ASP A 245 -3.18 13.42 20.64
CA ASP A 245 -3.94 14.46 19.97
C ASP A 245 -4.04 14.08 18.49
N GLU A 246 -5.21 14.24 17.88
CA GLU A 246 -5.40 13.95 16.47
C GLU A 246 -4.50 14.82 15.57
N LYS A 247 -4.14 16.05 16.03
CA LYS A 247 -3.35 17.02 15.28
C LYS A 247 -1.84 16.91 15.48
N ILE A 248 -1.41 16.42 16.63
CA ILE A 248 0.01 16.20 16.94
C ILE A 248 0.20 14.98 17.83
N SER A 249 1.06 14.09 17.43
CA SER A 249 1.46 12.95 18.27
C SER A 249 2.94 12.65 18.10
N VAL A 250 3.58 12.27 19.20
CA VAL A 250 5.01 11.92 19.26
C VAL A 250 5.18 10.61 20.01
N SER A 251 5.92 9.69 19.44
CA SER A 251 6.32 8.45 20.08
C SER A 251 7.84 8.25 20.00
N SER A 252 8.45 7.82 21.12
CA SER A 252 9.87 7.47 21.12
C SER A 252 10.09 6.02 20.67
N ARG A 253 11.11 5.80 19.87
CA ARG A 253 11.68 4.49 19.54
C ARG A 253 12.90 4.26 20.44
N LYS A 254 12.90 3.18 21.20
CA LYS A 254 13.99 2.80 22.13
C LYS A 254 14.85 1.70 21.54
#